data_95ed27dd302879d2ac8e022fcce3a5cd
#
_entry.id   95ed27dd302879d2ac8e022fcce3a5cd
#
_cell.length_a   1.000
_cell.length_b   1.000
_cell.length_c   1.000
_cell.angle_alpha   90.00
_cell.angle_beta   90.00
_cell.angle_gamma   90.00
#
_symmetry.space_group_name_H-M   'P 1'
#
loop_
_entity.id
_entity.type
_entity.pdbx_description
1 polymer ?
#
loop_
_entity_poly.entity_id
_entity_poly.type
_entity_poly.pdbx_seq_one_letter_code
_entity_poly.pdbx_strand_id
1 'polypeptide(L)'
;MWGKTTHHADFLDQLDPFKRYFYASDIKEFEVYKDKIDDQLKAYDVTFFNITHERLLQRIEESRKLYTEILESPFDFTKDEVYSSDYEKLTYVKNKRELKERWRQQLKFSTIANYDDSVAKRNLNIEGNELPESAFSATNETSKPKDKKSLKEIEEEARTETKQSLDDLYDFINDRQRKDWFAVYINAILEEFDPHTFYFAPEDKDRFDVAMSGNFEGIGARLQKKRDA
;
A
#
# COMPACT_ATOMS: atom_id res chain seq x y z
N MET A 1 -20.88 17.21 24.65
CA MET A 1 -20.37 15.86 24.94
C MET A 1 -19.62 15.42 23.71
N TRP A 2 -18.32 15.48 23.77
CA TRP A 2 -17.44 15.15 22.63
C TRP A 2 -17.45 13.63 22.45
N GLY A 3 -17.54 13.16 21.20
CA GLY A 3 -17.50 11.73 20.87
C GLY A 3 -16.15 11.12 21.21
N LYS A 4 -16.05 10.51 22.38
CA LYS A 4 -14.80 10.06 23.00
C LYS A 4 -14.10 8.85 22.36
N THR A 5 -14.50 8.36 21.18
CA THR A 5 -14.07 7.02 20.75
C THR A 5 -13.62 6.88 19.30
N THR A 6 -13.81 7.90 18.46
CA THR A 6 -13.58 7.83 17.01
C THR A 6 -12.12 8.07 16.61
N HIS A 7 -11.47 9.13 17.10
CA HIS A 7 -10.10 9.50 16.72
C HIS A 7 -9.06 8.37 16.80
N HIS A 8 -9.19 7.53 17.85
CA HIS A 8 -8.29 6.41 18.05
C HIS A 8 -8.46 5.34 16.96
N ALA A 9 -9.72 4.99 16.64
CA ALA A 9 -10.03 3.95 15.67
C ALA A 9 -9.69 4.42 14.26
N ASP A 10 -10.06 5.64 13.89
CA ASP A 10 -9.82 6.20 12.55
C ASP A 10 -8.35 6.34 12.23
N PHE A 11 -7.54 6.78 13.21
CA PHE A 11 -6.10 6.81 13.06
C PHE A 11 -5.51 5.41 12.83
N LEU A 12 -5.92 4.40 13.61
CA LEU A 12 -5.44 3.03 13.43
C LEU A 12 -5.88 2.43 12.10
N ASP A 13 -7.09 2.74 11.64
CA ASP A 13 -7.60 2.32 10.34
C ASP A 13 -6.85 3.00 9.17
N GLN A 14 -6.43 4.26 9.34
CA GLN A 14 -5.56 4.93 8.35
C GLN A 14 -4.15 4.33 8.32
N LEU A 15 -3.63 3.83 9.45
CA LEU A 15 -2.32 3.16 9.50
C LEU A 15 -2.35 1.74 8.90
N ASP A 16 -3.45 1.02 9.06
CA ASP A 16 -3.60 -0.38 8.60
C ASP A 16 -5.00 -0.65 8.00
N PRO A 17 -5.35 0.02 6.87
CA PRO A 17 -6.68 -0.09 6.29
C PRO A 17 -7.02 -1.50 5.81
N PHE A 18 -6.01 -2.32 5.53
CA PHE A 18 -6.18 -3.70 5.06
C PHE A 18 -6.04 -4.74 6.18
N LYS A 19 -5.89 -4.30 7.45
CA LYS A 19 -5.69 -5.18 8.63
C LYS A 19 -4.59 -6.23 8.42
N ARG A 20 -3.46 -5.80 7.82
CA ARG A 20 -2.36 -6.68 7.41
C ARG A 20 -1.04 -6.44 8.14
N TYR A 21 -1.02 -5.46 9.04
CA TYR A 21 0.14 -5.14 9.85
C TYR A 21 -0.07 -5.49 11.32
N PHE A 22 -1.05 -4.87 11.98
CA PHE A 22 -1.26 -5.02 13.40
C PHE A 22 -1.88 -6.36 13.79
N TYR A 23 -1.51 -6.82 14.99
CA TYR A 23 -2.18 -7.91 15.68
C TYR A 23 -3.27 -7.38 16.63
N ALA A 24 -4.21 -8.24 16.99
CA ALA A 24 -5.21 -7.94 18.01
C ALA A 24 -4.60 -7.54 19.37
N SER A 25 -3.40 -8.05 19.69
CA SER A 25 -2.65 -7.65 20.88
C SER A 25 -2.14 -6.22 20.81
N ASP A 26 -1.74 -5.74 19.63
CA ASP A 26 -1.28 -4.36 19.44
C ASP A 26 -2.45 -3.40 19.62
N ILE A 27 -3.60 -3.72 19.04
CA ILE A 27 -4.83 -2.93 19.19
C ILE A 27 -5.26 -2.85 20.65
N LYS A 28 -5.20 -3.97 21.38
CA LYS A 28 -5.52 -4.00 22.80
C LYS A 28 -4.57 -3.13 23.65
N GLU A 29 -3.30 -3.06 23.28
CA GLU A 29 -2.33 -2.16 23.92
C GLU A 29 -2.68 -0.69 23.63
N PHE A 30 -3.06 -0.38 22.40
CA PHE A 30 -3.44 0.96 21.98
C PHE A 30 -4.74 1.45 22.62
N GLU A 31 -5.70 0.57 22.87
CA GLU A 31 -6.98 0.89 23.55
C GLU A 31 -6.81 1.59 24.91
N VAL A 32 -5.68 1.40 25.59
CA VAL A 32 -5.37 2.07 26.86
C VAL A 32 -5.29 3.61 26.69
N TYR A 33 -5.06 4.09 25.50
CA TYR A 33 -4.92 5.51 25.17
C TYR A 33 -6.21 6.15 24.63
N LYS A 34 -7.22 5.36 24.33
CA LYS A 34 -8.48 5.76 23.70
C LYS A 34 -9.11 7.02 24.31
N ASP A 35 -9.14 7.10 25.66
CA ASP A 35 -9.74 8.21 26.39
C ASP A 35 -8.70 9.24 26.88
N LYS A 36 -7.44 9.14 26.41
CA LYS A 36 -6.32 10.00 26.87
C LYS A 36 -5.79 10.93 25.80
N ILE A 37 -6.21 10.79 24.55
CA ILE A 37 -5.66 11.55 23.42
C ILE A 37 -5.89 13.05 23.64
N ASP A 38 -7.07 13.47 24.07
CA ASP A 38 -7.40 14.86 24.36
C ASP A 38 -6.51 15.47 25.44
N ASP A 39 -6.25 14.70 26.51
CA ASP A 39 -5.40 15.14 27.62
C ASP A 39 -3.92 15.19 27.19
N GLN A 40 -3.49 14.23 26.39
CA GLN A 40 -2.14 14.24 25.80
C GLN A 40 -1.93 15.47 24.92
N LEU A 41 -2.88 15.79 24.03
CA LEU A 41 -2.80 16.97 23.17
C LEU A 41 -2.70 18.27 23.98
N LYS A 42 -3.51 18.42 25.03
CA LYS A 42 -3.46 19.59 25.92
C LYS A 42 -2.12 19.70 26.67
N ALA A 43 -1.51 18.57 26.97
CA ALA A 43 -0.21 18.49 27.63
C ALA A 43 0.99 18.54 26.65
N TYR A 44 0.75 18.70 25.35
CA TYR A 44 1.77 18.55 24.30
C TYR A 44 2.48 17.18 24.34
N ASP A 45 1.77 16.17 24.80
CA ASP A 45 2.24 14.77 24.87
C ASP A 45 1.79 14.01 23.61
N VAL A 46 2.71 13.35 22.95
CA VAL A 46 2.50 12.57 21.73
C VAL A 46 2.82 11.09 21.96
N THR A 47 2.69 10.61 23.19
CA THR A 47 3.03 9.23 23.56
C THR A 47 2.25 8.22 22.74
N PHE A 48 0.94 8.41 22.53
CA PHE A 48 0.13 7.50 21.72
C PHE A 48 0.66 7.41 20.28
N PHE A 49 0.92 8.55 19.65
CA PHE A 49 1.52 8.57 18.32
C PHE A 49 2.88 7.83 18.29
N ASN A 50 3.75 8.07 19.26
CA ASN A 50 5.06 7.42 19.28
C ASN A 50 4.96 5.91 19.36
N ILE A 51 4.12 5.38 20.24
CA ILE A 51 3.93 3.93 20.45
C ILE A 51 3.34 3.28 19.20
N THR A 52 2.31 3.88 18.60
CA THR A 52 1.67 3.34 17.40
C THR A 52 2.58 3.40 16.18
N HIS A 53 3.33 4.50 16.01
CA HIS A 53 4.29 4.65 14.92
C HIS A 53 5.46 3.65 15.03
N GLU A 54 6.06 3.50 16.21
CA GLU A 54 7.12 2.51 16.43
C GLU A 54 6.63 1.09 16.15
N ARG A 55 5.44 0.76 16.65
CA ARG A 55 4.83 -0.55 16.41
C ARG A 55 4.53 -0.76 14.91
N LEU A 56 4.03 0.24 14.22
CA LEU A 56 3.79 0.16 12.76
C LEU A 56 5.06 -0.16 12.00
N LEU A 57 6.17 0.53 12.27
CA LEU A 57 7.44 0.27 11.60
C LEU A 57 7.93 -1.17 11.86
N GLN A 58 7.81 -1.68 13.09
CA GLN A 58 8.13 -3.08 13.41
C GLN A 58 7.27 -4.06 12.60
N ARG A 59 5.97 -3.79 12.46
CA ARG A 59 5.01 -4.64 11.72
C ARG A 59 5.21 -4.58 10.21
N ILE A 60 5.60 -3.43 9.68
CA ILE A 60 5.98 -3.26 8.28
C ILE A 60 7.19 -4.16 7.96
N GLU A 61 8.23 -4.12 8.78
CA GLU A 61 9.40 -4.99 8.61
C GLU A 61 9.07 -6.50 8.73
N GLU A 62 8.18 -6.86 9.64
CA GLU A 62 7.69 -8.24 9.75
C GLU A 62 6.94 -8.67 8.49
N SER A 63 6.08 -7.80 7.97
CA SER A 63 5.28 -8.06 6.78
C SER A 63 6.15 -8.18 5.52
N ARG A 64 7.21 -7.38 5.41
CA ARG A 64 8.19 -7.48 4.31
C ARG A 64 8.80 -8.89 4.22
N LYS A 65 9.16 -9.45 5.35
CA LYS A 65 9.68 -10.84 5.42
C LYS A 65 8.62 -11.86 5.05
N LEU A 66 7.37 -11.65 5.48
CA LEU A 66 6.27 -12.58 5.20
C LEU A 66 5.92 -12.63 3.70
N TYR A 67 5.72 -11.49 3.05
CA TYR A 67 5.36 -11.52 1.63
C TYR A 67 6.51 -12.03 0.77
N THR A 68 7.76 -11.71 1.12
CA THR A 68 8.93 -12.24 0.42
C THR A 68 8.95 -13.77 0.50
N GLU A 69 8.81 -14.34 1.70
CA GLU A 69 8.78 -15.79 1.91
C GLU A 69 7.62 -16.47 1.16
N ILE A 70 6.43 -15.85 1.14
CA ILE A 70 5.26 -16.40 0.46
C ILE A 70 5.46 -16.42 -1.06
N LEU A 71 6.02 -15.35 -1.61
CA LEU A 71 6.21 -15.19 -3.06
C LEU A 71 7.42 -15.98 -3.62
N GLU A 72 8.22 -16.64 -2.79
CA GLU A 72 9.25 -17.60 -3.22
C GLU A 72 8.65 -18.88 -3.82
N SER A 73 7.42 -19.23 -3.43
CA SER A 73 6.76 -20.44 -3.86
C SER A 73 5.59 -20.16 -4.80
N PRO A 74 5.37 -21.00 -5.85
CA PRO A 74 4.24 -20.82 -6.74
C PRO A 74 2.90 -21.04 -6.02
N PHE A 75 1.87 -20.33 -6.50
CA PHE A 75 0.51 -20.50 -6.01
C PHE A 75 -0.21 -21.64 -6.73
N ASP A 76 -1.00 -22.40 -5.96
CA ASP A 76 -1.94 -23.38 -6.51
C ASP A 76 -3.26 -22.69 -6.85
N PHE A 77 -3.45 -22.37 -8.14
CA PHE A 77 -4.67 -21.73 -8.64
C PHE A 77 -5.84 -22.70 -8.84
N THR A 78 -5.60 -24.02 -8.73
CA THR A 78 -6.68 -25.04 -8.83
C THR A 78 -7.47 -25.16 -7.54
N LYS A 79 -6.91 -24.64 -6.44
CA LYS A 79 -7.55 -24.69 -5.13
C LYS A 79 -8.64 -23.65 -5.02
N ASP A 80 -9.87 -24.09 -4.81
CA ASP A 80 -11.01 -23.22 -4.58
C ASP A 80 -10.90 -22.55 -3.19
N GLU A 81 -10.70 -21.24 -3.19
CA GLU A 81 -10.53 -20.43 -1.98
C GLU A 81 -11.32 -19.13 -2.12
N VAL A 82 -11.94 -18.71 -1.04
CA VAL A 82 -12.67 -17.43 -0.98
C VAL A 82 -11.78 -16.36 -0.34
N TYR A 83 -11.62 -15.26 -1.04
CA TYR A 83 -10.96 -14.05 -0.52
C TYR A 83 -11.98 -12.94 -0.29
N SER A 84 -11.99 -12.36 0.91
CA SER A 84 -12.85 -11.21 1.22
C SER A 84 -12.11 -9.91 0.99
N SER A 85 -12.64 -9.05 0.14
CA SER A 85 -12.17 -7.67 -0.07
C SER A 85 -12.88 -6.65 0.83
N ASP A 86 -13.80 -7.09 1.70
CA ASP A 86 -14.47 -6.23 2.68
C ASP A 86 -13.58 -6.06 3.92
N TYR A 87 -12.63 -5.12 3.82
CA TYR A 87 -11.63 -4.89 4.87
C TYR A 87 -12.21 -4.25 6.13
N GLU A 88 -13.34 -3.53 6.03
CA GLU A 88 -14.00 -2.92 7.18
C GLU A 88 -14.51 -3.98 8.15
N LYS A 89 -14.98 -5.11 7.63
CA LYS A 89 -15.46 -6.23 8.44
C LYS A 89 -14.36 -7.17 8.93
N LEU A 90 -13.13 -6.98 8.45
CA LEU A 90 -12.02 -7.81 8.91
C LEU A 90 -11.63 -7.46 10.34
N THR A 91 -11.40 -8.50 11.14
CA THR A 91 -10.81 -8.36 12.48
C THR A 91 -9.29 -8.46 12.41
N TYR A 92 -8.60 -7.83 13.35
CA TYR A 92 -7.15 -7.99 13.49
C TYR A 92 -6.80 -9.44 13.86
N VAL A 93 -5.74 -9.93 13.26
CA VAL A 93 -5.24 -11.31 13.46
C VAL A 93 -4.64 -11.47 14.86
N LYS A 94 -4.70 -12.69 15.39
CA LYS A 94 -4.24 -12.99 16.75
C LYS A 94 -2.75 -13.37 16.81
N ASN A 95 -2.20 -13.87 15.72
CA ASN A 95 -0.85 -14.41 15.68
C ASN A 95 -0.25 -14.40 14.27
N LYS A 96 1.06 -14.64 14.20
CA LYS A 96 1.84 -14.66 12.95
C LYS A 96 1.32 -15.68 11.93
N ARG A 97 0.78 -16.83 12.34
CA ARG A 97 0.24 -17.82 11.42
C ARG A 97 -0.99 -17.29 10.68
N GLU A 98 -1.89 -16.63 11.41
CA GLU A 98 -3.07 -15.99 10.82
C GLU A 98 -2.68 -14.82 9.91
N LEU A 99 -1.68 -14.03 10.31
CA LEU A 99 -1.15 -12.96 9.48
C LEU A 99 -0.55 -13.48 8.17
N LYS A 100 0.27 -14.53 8.26
CA LYS A 100 0.86 -15.18 7.09
C LYS A 100 -0.22 -15.74 6.14
N GLU A 101 -1.28 -16.34 6.68
CA GLU A 101 -2.39 -16.84 5.86
C GLU A 101 -3.17 -15.71 5.19
N ARG A 102 -3.42 -14.60 5.89
CA ARG A 102 -4.04 -13.40 5.31
C ARG A 102 -3.20 -12.84 4.16
N TRP A 103 -1.90 -12.70 4.37
CA TRP A 103 -0.97 -12.30 3.33
C TRP A 103 -0.97 -13.26 2.14
N ARG A 104 -0.95 -14.57 2.40
CA ARG A 104 -0.98 -15.57 1.33
C ARG A 104 -2.23 -15.46 0.45
N GLN A 105 -3.40 -15.30 1.05
CA GLN A 105 -4.65 -15.14 0.31
C GLN A 105 -4.66 -13.86 -0.52
N GLN A 106 -4.24 -12.74 0.06
CA GLN A 106 -4.15 -11.46 -0.64
C GLN A 106 -3.16 -11.52 -1.81
N LEU A 107 -1.99 -12.12 -1.60
CA LEU A 107 -0.96 -12.23 -2.64
C LEU A 107 -1.40 -13.18 -3.76
N LYS A 108 -2.05 -14.30 -3.43
CA LYS A 108 -2.64 -15.19 -4.41
C LYS A 108 -3.65 -14.43 -5.28
N PHE A 109 -4.53 -13.65 -4.67
CA PHE A 109 -5.53 -12.85 -5.39
C PHE A 109 -4.87 -11.82 -6.32
N SER A 110 -3.86 -11.07 -5.85
CA SER A 110 -3.13 -10.09 -6.66
C SER A 110 -2.37 -10.77 -7.81
N THR A 111 -1.76 -11.93 -7.55
CA THR A 111 -1.01 -12.69 -8.56
C THR A 111 -1.95 -13.28 -9.63
N ILE A 112 -3.17 -13.71 -9.26
CA ILE A 112 -4.17 -14.18 -10.22
C ILE A 112 -4.54 -13.08 -11.21
N ALA A 113 -4.73 -11.84 -10.75
CA ALA A 113 -5.04 -10.71 -11.63
C ALA A 113 -3.95 -10.49 -12.67
N ASN A 114 -2.68 -10.46 -12.26
CA ASN A 114 -1.53 -10.33 -13.16
C ASN A 114 -1.40 -11.54 -14.12
N TYR A 115 -1.69 -12.74 -13.62
CA TYR A 115 -1.67 -13.97 -14.40
C TYR A 115 -2.72 -13.96 -15.51
N ASP A 116 -3.97 -13.61 -15.19
CA ASP A 116 -5.08 -13.57 -16.15
C ASP A 116 -4.82 -12.55 -17.27
N ASP A 117 -4.29 -11.38 -16.95
CA ASP A 117 -3.86 -10.37 -17.93
C ASP A 117 -2.79 -10.92 -18.89
N SER A 118 -1.82 -11.63 -18.36
CA SER A 118 -0.72 -12.21 -19.15
C SER A 118 -1.19 -13.37 -20.03
N VAL A 119 -2.11 -14.20 -19.53
CA VAL A 119 -2.75 -15.27 -20.31
C VAL A 119 -3.63 -14.68 -21.43
N ALA A 120 -4.39 -13.64 -21.14
CA ALA A 120 -5.20 -12.95 -22.15
C ALA A 120 -4.34 -12.38 -23.28
N LYS A 121 -3.25 -11.68 -22.96
CA LYS A 121 -2.26 -11.18 -23.94
C LYS A 121 -1.64 -12.29 -24.78
N ARG A 122 -1.30 -13.42 -24.14
CA ARG A 122 -0.79 -14.60 -24.85
C ARG A 122 -1.82 -15.16 -25.85
N ASN A 123 -3.08 -15.24 -25.46
CA ASN A 123 -4.15 -15.78 -26.31
C ASN A 123 -4.45 -14.87 -27.49
N LEU A 124 -4.47 -13.53 -27.28
CA LEU A 124 -4.62 -12.55 -28.35
C LEU A 124 -3.49 -12.66 -29.40
N ASN A 125 -2.26 -12.85 -28.96
CA ASN A 125 -1.12 -13.07 -29.86
C ASN A 125 -1.19 -14.41 -30.63
N ILE A 126 -1.93 -15.41 -30.12
CA ILE A 126 -2.17 -16.70 -30.81
C ILE A 126 -3.22 -16.53 -31.91
N GLU A 127 -4.24 -15.70 -31.67
CA GLU A 127 -5.34 -15.48 -32.63
C GLU A 127 -5.00 -14.50 -33.76
N GLY A 128 -3.80 -13.92 -33.76
CA GLY A 128 -3.35 -12.98 -34.81
C GLY A 128 -4.04 -11.61 -34.76
N ASN A 129 -4.77 -11.32 -33.69
CA ASN A 129 -5.34 -10.00 -33.43
C ASN A 129 -4.29 -9.14 -32.70
N GLU A 130 -3.36 -8.56 -33.47
CA GLU A 130 -2.52 -7.49 -32.94
C GLU A 130 -3.41 -6.33 -32.53
N LEU A 131 -3.39 -5.96 -31.25
CA LEU A 131 -3.93 -4.67 -30.81
C LEU A 131 -3.19 -3.57 -31.61
N PRO A 132 -3.85 -2.54 -32.12
CA PRO A 132 -3.17 -1.48 -32.84
C PRO A 132 -2.21 -0.79 -31.89
N GLU A 133 -0.91 -1.07 -32.03
CA GLU A 133 0.12 -0.21 -31.45
C GLU A 133 -0.11 1.20 -32.00
N SER A 134 -0.30 2.14 -31.07
CA SER A 134 -0.39 3.56 -31.41
C SER A 134 0.78 3.93 -32.33
N ALA A 135 0.45 4.38 -33.52
CA ALA A 135 1.37 4.73 -34.57
C ALA A 135 2.39 5.79 -34.10
N PHE A 136 3.53 5.37 -33.61
CA PHE A 136 4.78 6.16 -33.62
C PHE A 136 5.97 5.27 -33.18
N SER A 137 6.51 4.47 -34.10
CA SER A 137 7.93 4.16 -34.21
C SER A 137 8.18 3.21 -35.38
N ALA A 138 8.60 3.79 -36.47
CA ALA A 138 9.19 3.03 -37.60
C ALA A 138 10.65 2.71 -37.28
N THR A 139 10.92 1.51 -36.81
CA THR A 139 12.22 0.86 -36.95
C THR A 139 11.99 -0.60 -37.27
N ASN A 140 12.36 -0.96 -38.50
CA ASN A 140 12.37 -2.33 -39.00
C ASN A 140 13.36 -3.17 -38.19
N GLU A 141 12.87 -3.89 -37.21
CA GLU A 141 13.53 -5.09 -36.71
C GLU A 141 12.59 -6.27 -36.93
N THR A 142 12.99 -7.19 -37.79
CA THR A 142 12.40 -8.50 -38.00
C THR A 142 12.38 -9.26 -36.69
N SER A 143 11.27 -9.15 -35.95
CA SER A 143 11.05 -9.90 -34.74
C SER A 143 10.86 -11.37 -35.09
N LYS A 144 11.83 -12.20 -34.70
CA LYS A 144 11.66 -13.66 -34.61
C LYS A 144 10.40 -13.96 -33.81
N PRO A 145 9.61 -15.03 -34.14
CA PRO A 145 8.48 -15.43 -33.33
C PRO A 145 8.97 -15.67 -31.89
N LYS A 146 8.52 -14.85 -30.95
CA LYS A 146 8.81 -15.02 -29.52
C LYS A 146 8.26 -16.38 -29.12
N ASP A 147 9.10 -17.27 -28.62
CA ASP A 147 8.70 -18.55 -28.06
C ASP A 147 7.53 -18.35 -27.10
N LYS A 148 6.47 -19.12 -27.32
CA LYS A 148 5.22 -19.03 -26.53
C LYS A 148 5.52 -19.42 -25.09
N LYS A 149 5.48 -18.46 -24.18
CA LYS A 149 5.64 -18.72 -22.73
C LYS A 149 4.68 -19.80 -22.27
N SER A 150 5.16 -20.71 -21.47
CA SER A 150 4.33 -21.71 -20.81
C SER A 150 3.47 -21.07 -19.71
N LEU A 151 2.37 -21.70 -19.30
CA LEU A 151 1.54 -21.20 -18.18
C LEU A 151 2.32 -21.11 -16.88
N LYS A 152 3.35 -21.94 -16.72
CA LYS A 152 4.22 -21.91 -15.55
C LYS A 152 5.15 -20.69 -15.55
N GLU A 153 5.69 -20.33 -16.70
CA GLU A 153 6.49 -19.11 -16.84
C GLU A 153 5.64 -17.84 -16.64
N ILE A 154 4.38 -17.86 -17.11
CA ILE A 154 3.43 -16.75 -16.88
C ILE A 154 3.11 -16.62 -15.38
N GLU A 155 2.94 -17.73 -14.64
CA GLU A 155 2.74 -17.67 -13.18
C GLU A 155 3.95 -17.08 -12.47
N GLU A 156 5.16 -17.50 -12.83
CA GLU A 156 6.38 -16.99 -12.23
C GLU A 156 6.58 -15.48 -12.48
N GLU A 157 6.27 -15.01 -13.70
CA GLU A 157 6.29 -13.58 -14.03
C GLU A 157 5.24 -12.81 -13.23
N ALA A 158 3.98 -13.27 -13.19
CA ALA A 158 2.91 -12.63 -12.44
C ALA A 158 3.25 -12.51 -10.94
N ARG A 159 3.87 -13.54 -10.37
CA ARG A 159 4.35 -13.54 -8.98
C ARG A 159 5.51 -12.59 -8.78
N THR A 160 6.42 -12.49 -9.75
CA THR A 160 7.53 -11.54 -9.74
C THR A 160 7.04 -10.10 -9.84
N GLU A 161 6.06 -9.82 -10.71
CA GLU A 161 5.43 -8.50 -10.82
C GLU A 161 4.70 -8.11 -9.51
N THR A 162 4.00 -9.07 -8.89
CA THR A 162 3.36 -8.85 -7.59
C THR A 162 4.40 -8.49 -6.52
N LYS A 163 5.54 -9.20 -6.50
CA LYS A 163 6.64 -8.90 -5.59
C LYS A 163 7.22 -7.51 -5.83
N GLN A 164 7.50 -7.16 -7.08
CA GLN A 164 8.07 -5.87 -7.43
C GLN A 164 7.15 -4.72 -7.03
N SER A 165 5.84 -4.87 -7.24
CA SER A 165 4.86 -3.85 -6.83
C SER A 165 4.84 -3.64 -5.31
N LEU A 166 5.04 -4.71 -4.54
CA LEU A 166 5.17 -4.61 -3.09
C LEU A 166 6.52 -4.01 -2.66
N ASP A 167 7.61 -4.41 -3.27
CA ASP A 167 8.94 -3.84 -2.98
C ASP A 167 8.91 -2.32 -3.23
N ASP A 168 8.35 -1.86 -4.34
CA ASP A 168 8.17 -0.43 -4.65
C ASP A 168 7.29 0.29 -3.59
N LEU A 169 6.20 -0.34 -3.15
CA LEU A 169 5.34 0.22 -2.10
C LEU A 169 6.08 0.33 -0.76
N TYR A 170 6.83 -0.70 -0.38
CA TYR A 170 7.57 -0.70 0.89
C TYR A 170 8.75 0.26 0.86
N ASP A 171 9.39 0.46 -0.28
CA ASP A 171 10.41 1.48 -0.44
C ASP A 171 9.80 2.89 -0.29
N PHE A 172 8.62 3.14 -0.90
CA PHE A 172 7.87 4.38 -0.68
C PHE A 172 7.48 4.60 0.80
N ILE A 173 7.06 3.55 1.50
CA ILE A 173 6.73 3.61 2.93
C ILE A 173 7.99 3.93 3.76
N ASN A 174 9.13 3.33 3.41
CA ASN A 174 10.40 3.55 4.11
C ASN A 174 10.98 4.96 3.88
N ASP A 175 10.69 5.59 2.75
CA ASP A 175 11.07 6.97 2.46
C ASP A 175 10.29 7.99 3.31
N ARG A 176 9.15 7.59 3.90
CA ARG A 176 8.36 8.45 4.77
C ARG A 176 9.08 8.75 6.06
N GLN A 177 9.14 10.03 6.41
CA GLN A 177 9.73 10.50 7.65
C GLN A 177 8.70 10.50 8.79
N ARG A 178 9.17 10.55 10.04
CA ARG A 178 8.30 10.63 11.21
C ARG A 178 7.28 11.77 11.13
N LYS A 179 7.67 12.93 10.55
CA LYS A 179 6.79 14.09 10.36
C LYS A 179 5.58 13.78 9.46
N ASP A 180 5.76 12.93 8.44
CA ASP A 180 4.70 12.56 7.51
C ASP A 180 3.66 11.67 8.22
N TRP A 181 4.12 10.75 9.06
CA TRP A 181 3.25 9.95 9.92
C TRP A 181 2.55 10.78 11.00
N PHE A 182 3.24 11.80 11.52
CA PHE A 182 2.64 12.74 12.46
C PHE A 182 1.55 13.58 11.81
N ALA A 183 1.71 13.97 10.56
CA ALA A 183 0.65 14.64 9.81
C ALA A 183 -0.60 13.76 9.65
N VAL A 184 -0.44 12.45 9.39
CA VAL A 184 -1.55 11.49 9.37
C VAL A 184 -2.26 11.46 10.73
N TYR A 185 -1.50 11.41 11.83
CA TYR A 185 -2.06 11.41 13.20
C TYR A 185 -2.88 12.66 13.51
N ILE A 186 -2.33 13.84 13.22
CA ILE A 186 -3.03 15.11 13.45
C ILE A 186 -4.26 15.24 12.56
N ASN A 187 -4.17 14.83 11.29
CA ASN A 187 -5.30 14.90 10.37
C ASN A 187 -6.45 13.96 10.77
N ALA A 188 -6.16 12.75 11.26
CA ALA A 188 -7.18 11.86 11.80
C ALA A 188 -7.94 12.46 12.99
N ILE A 189 -7.27 13.29 13.79
CA ILE A 189 -7.90 14.02 14.89
C ILE A 189 -8.73 15.20 14.36
N LEU A 190 -8.19 15.98 13.41
CA LEU A 190 -8.86 17.16 12.86
C LEU A 190 -10.13 16.80 12.09
N GLU A 191 -10.11 15.70 11.33
CA GLU A 191 -11.24 15.21 10.53
C GLU A 191 -12.51 15.00 11.36
N GLU A 192 -12.38 14.62 12.63
CA GLU A 192 -13.49 14.49 13.58
C GLU A 192 -14.12 15.82 13.99
N PHE A 193 -13.36 16.92 13.93
CA PHE A 193 -13.88 18.23 14.27
C PHE A 193 -14.49 18.94 13.07
N ASP A 194 -13.80 18.85 11.93
CA ASP A 194 -14.23 19.42 10.68
C ASP A 194 -13.56 18.67 9.50
N PRO A 195 -14.33 17.95 8.66
CA PRO A 195 -13.79 17.19 7.53
C PRO A 195 -13.13 18.07 6.45
N HIS A 196 -13.23 19.40 6.57
CA HIS A 196 -12.60 20.36 5.66
C HIS A 196 -11.33 20.99 6.24
N THR A 197 -10.98 20.66 7.48
CA THR A 197 -9.78 21.18 8.15
C THR A 197 -8.63 20.17 8.03
N PHE A 198 -7.50 20.61 7.47
CA PHE A 198 -6.31 19.81 7.31
C PHE A 198 -5.08 20.48 7.90
N TYR A 199 -4.23 19.69 8.54
CA TYR A 199 -2.89 20.09 8.91
C TYR A 199 -1.95 19.89 7.73
N PHE A 200 -1.28 20.94 7.32
CA PHE A 200 -0.14 20.90 6.41
C PHE A 200 1.14 21.09 7.19
N ALA A 201 2.10 20.21 7.02
CA ALA A 201 3.47 20.50 7.46
C ALA A 201 3.97 21.79 6.76
N PRO A 202 4.86 22.57 7.38
CA PRO A 202 5.31 23.84 6.79
C PRO A 202 5.76 23.73 5.34
N GLU A 203 6.49 22.66 5.00
CA GLU A 203 6.97 22.42 3.63
C GLU A 203 5.84 22.10 2.64
N ASP A 204 4.80 21.41 3.10
CA ASP A 204 3.63 21.08 2.27
C ASP A 204 2.73 22.30 2.11
N LYS A 205 2.67 23.19 3.12
CA LYS A 205 2.00 24.47 3.01
C LYS A 205 2.65 25.34 1.93
N ASP A 206 3.97 25.41 1.89
CA ASP A 206 4.68 26.16 0.87
C ASP A 206 4.37 25.64 -0.54
N ARG A 207 4.31 24.31 -0.73
CA ARG A 207 3.90 23.71 -2.00
C ARG A 207 2.44 24.00 -2.36
N PHE A 208 1.56 23.98 -1.37
CA PHE A 208 0.15 24.34 -1.56
C PHE A 208 0.01 25.82 -1.95
N ASP A 209 0.68 26.72 -1.26
CA ASP A 209 0.66 28.16 -1.54
C ASP A 209 1.17 28.46 -2.95
N VAL A 210 2.24 27.80 -3.40
CA VAL A 210 2.75 27.89 -4.77
C VAL A 210 1.72 27.37 -5.78
N ALA A 211 1.07 26.24 -5.50
CA ALA A 211 0.05 25.66 -6.38
C ALA A 211 -1.18 26.57 -6.50
N MET A 212 -1.60 27.22 -5.41
CA MET A 212 -2.73 28.15 -5.36
C MET A 212 -2.43 29.51 -5.98
N SER A 213 -1.22 30.03 -5.79
CA SER A 213 -0.81 31.34 -6.35
C SER A 213 -0.61 31.29 -7.87
N GLY A 214 -0.42 30.09 -8.44
CA GLY A 214 -0.09 29.91 -9.84
C GLY A 214 1.29 30.45 -10.26
N ASN A 215 2.04 31.00 -9.32
CA ASN A 215 3.39 31.55 -9.55
C ASN A 215 4.43 30.52 -9.10
N PHE A 216 5.07 29.88 -10.07
CA PHE A 216 6.18 28.98 -9.83
C PHE A 216 7.47 29.63 -10.34
N GLU A 217 8.34 30.04 -9.41
CA GLU A 217 9.68 30.50 -9.72
C GLU A 217 10.66 29.34 -9.54
N GLY A 218 11.19 28.82 -10.63
CA GLY A 218 12.12 27.69 -10.61
C GLY A 218 12.69 27.40 -12.00
N ILE A 219 13.54 26.39 -12.09
CA ILE A 219 14.19 25.99 -13.35
C ILE A 219 13.23 25.40 -14.40
N GLY A 220 11.92 25.29 -14.09
CA GLY A 220 10.91 24.78 -15.02
C GLY A 220 11.04 23.28 -15.34
N ALA A 221 11.85 22.52 -14.60
CA ALA A 221 12.07 21.10 -14.81
C ALA A 221 11.13 20.25 -13.97
N ARG A 222 10.47 19.27 -14.61
CA ARG A 222 9.73 18.21 -13.93
C ARG A 222 10.61 16.97 -13.88
N LEU A 223 11.07 16.58 -12.70
CA LEU A 223 11.83 15.35 -12.50
C LEU A 223 10.88 14.18 -12.32
N GLN A 224 11.12 13.10 -13.08
CA GLN A 224 10.39 11.84 -12.92
C GLN A 224 11.41 10.73 -12.72
N LYS A 225 11.26 9.97 -11.61
CA LYS A 225 12.06 8.76 -11.38
C LYS A 225 11.67 7.74 -12.44
N LYS A 226 12.59 7.40 -13.35
CA LYS A 226 12.39 6.35 -14.34
C LYS A 226 12.88 5.04 -13.74
N ARG A 227 12.11 3.96 -13.89
CA ARG A 227 12.62 2.62 -13.54
C ARG A 227 13.78 2.30 -14.47
N ASP A 228 14.89 1.91 -13.92
CA ASP A 228 15.96 1.31 -14.70
C ASP A 228 15.46 -0.06 -15.18
N ALA A 229 15.58 -0.28 -16.50
CA ALA A 229 15.13 -1.50 -17.17
C ALA A 229 16.09 -2.66 -16.90
#